data_90610bf71c987c88dac9e44b8c653ca7
#
_entry.id   90610bf71c987c88dac9e44b8c653ca7
#
_cell.length_a   1.000
_cell.length_b   1.000
_cell.length_c   1.000
_cell.angle_alpha   90.00
_cell.angle_beta   90.00
_cell.angle_gamma   90.00
#
_symmetry.space_group_name_H-M   'P 1'
#
loop_
_entity.id
_entity.type
_entity.pdbx_description
1 polymer ?
#
loop_
_entity_poly.entity_id
_entity_poly.type
_entity_poly.pdbx_seq_one_letter_code
_entity_poly.pdbx_strand_id
1 'polypeptide(L)'
;LDDPSGGFAVRAVTRKPDSDKAKALAKAGAEVVAADMDDVASLEKAFQGAYGAFCVTNFWEHLSPEKEMAQAANMAEAAKKTGLQHVIWSTLDDTREKVPLSDNRMPTLMEKYKVPHFDGKGEADRYFSDKGVPTTWLLTSFYWDNMIFFGMGPKKGPDGKLALTLPMGDKKLTGMAAEDIGKCAYSIFKRGKEFIGKKVGIAGEHLTGSEMAAEMTKALGKPVVYNAVSFEAYRGFGFPGAEDLGNMFQYYHDFNDEFCGSRDIAFSRNLNPSLQNFEAWLEKNKDRIPLE
;
A
#
# COMPACT_ATOMS: atom_id res chain seq x y z
N LEU A 1 -15.86 1.40 11.75
CA LEU A 1 -16.22 1.94 13.08
C LEU A 1 -17.00 3.25 12.97
N ASP A 2 -16.69 4.08 11.98
CA ASP A 2 -17.31 5.41 11.80
C ASP A 2 -18.70 5.36 11.14
N ASP A 3 -19.15 4.19 10.71
CA ASP A 3 -20.50 3.96 10.17
C ASP A 3 -21.23 2.88 10.98
N PRO A 4 -21.92 3.25 12.06
CA PRO A 4 -22.67 2.30 12.89
C PRO A 4 -23.86 1.65 12.14
N SER A 5 -24.29 2.23 11.02
CA SER A 5 -25.33 1.65 10.17
C SER A 5 -24.79 0.63 9.15
N GLY A 6 -23.47 0.47 9.09
CA GLY A 6 -22.77 -0.33 8.07
C GLY A 6 -23.00 -1.84 8.17
N GLY A 7 -23.54 -2.34 9.27
CA GLY A 7 -23.87 -3.74 9.46
C GLY A 7 -22.67 -4.65 9.74
N PHE A 8 -21.46 -4.09 9.97
CA PHE A 8 -20.26 -4.83 10.33
C PHE A 8 -19.78 -4.50 11.74
N ALA A 9 -19.42 -5.52 12.50
CA ALA A 9 -18.57 -5.38 13.67
C ALA A 9 -17.10 -5.51 13.23
N VAL A 10 -16.22 -4.70 13.81
CA VAL A 10 -14.79 -4.69 13.44
C VAL A 10 -13.97 -5.44 14.48
N ARG A 11 -13.20 -6.41 14.01
CA ARG A 11 -12.18 -7.11 14.80
C ARG A 11 -10.80 -6.67 14.35
N ALA A 12 -10.04 -6.04 15.25
CA ALA A 12 -8.67 -5.60 15.02
C ALA A 12 -7.69 -6.69 15.46
N VAL A 13 -6.91 -7.21 14.53
CA VAL A 13 -5.95 -8.28 14.78
C VAL A 13 -4.56 -7.68 15.00
N THR A 14 -3.87 -8.07 16.06
CA THR A 14 -2.54 -7.56 16.41
C THR A 14 -1.74 -8.58 17.21
N ARG A 15 -0.40 -8.53 17.09
CA ARG A 15 0.52 -9.30 17.97
C ARG A 15 0.59 -8.72 19.39
N LYS A 16 0.20 -7.44 19.59
CA LYS A 16 0.36 -6.68 20.84
C LYS A 16 -0.99 -6.07 21.26
N PRO A 17 -1.92 -6.87 21.81
CA PRO A 17 -3.26 -6.39 22.16
C PRO A 17 -3.26 -5.32 23.27
N ASP A 18 -2.22 -5.27 24.10
CA ASP A 18 -2.07 -4.30 25.17
C ASP A 18 -1.37 -2.99 24.78
N SER A 19 -1.00 -2.84 23.51
CA SER A 19 -0.38 -1.60 23.01
C SER A 19 -1.38 -0.42 23.03
N ASP A 20 -0.86 0.81 23.12
CA ASP A 20 -1.71 2.00 23.10
C ASP A 20 -2.53 2.12 21.82
N LYS A 21 -1.97 1.70 20.68
CA LYS A 21 -2.69 1.62 19.39
C LYS A 21 -3.87 0.64 19.46
N ALA A 22 -3.67 -0.54 20.05
CA ALA A 22 -4.71 -1.54 20.22
C ALA A 22 -5.82 -1.04 21.19
N LYS A 23 -5.42 -0.43 22.30
CA LYS A 23 -6.36 0.20 23.25
C LYS A 23 -7.18 1.31 22.60
N ALA A 24 -6.56 2.12 21.73
CA ALA A 24 -7.27 3.16 20.99
C ALA A 24 -8.34 2.56 20.06
N LEU A 25 -8.04 1.46 19.36
CA LEU A 25 -9.01 0.75 18.53
C LEU A 25 -10.15 0.14 19.35
N ALA A 26 -9.84 -0.45 20.51
CA ALA A 26 -10.86 -0.97 21.43
C ALA A 26 -11.78 0.16 21.94
N LYS A 27 -11.21 1.32 22.29
CA LYS A 27 -11.98 2.51 22.70
C LYS A 27 -12.87 3.04 21.57
N ALA A 28 -12.44 2.88 20.31
CA ALA A 28 -13.23 3.22 19.13
C ALA A 28 -14.33 2.20 18.79
N GLY A 29 -14.42 1.07 19.54
CA GLY A 29 -15.47 0.06 19.39
C GLY A 29 -15.03 -1.22 18.64
N ALA A 30 -13.76 -1.41 18.35
CA ALA A 30 -13.27 -2.66 17.77
C ALA A 30 -13.08 -3.74 18.84
N GLU A 31 -13.41 -5.00 18.50
CA GLU A 31 -12.91 -6.16 19.22
C GLU A 31 -11.42 -6.34 18.92
N VAL A 32 -10.55 -6.28 19.91
CA VAL A 32 -9.11 -6.51 19.72
C VAL A 32 -8.78 -7.96 20.04
N VAL A 33 -8.14 -8.65 19.09
CA VAL A 33 -7.71 -10.04 19.23
C VAL A 33 -6.23 -10.20 18.94
N ALA A 34 -5.59 -11.10 19.70
CA ALA A 34 -4.18 -11.45 19.47
C ALA A 34 -4.05 -12.50 18.39
N ALA A 35 -3.23 -12.23 17.35
CA ALA A 35 -2.77 -13.24 16.42
C ALA A 35 -1.46 -12.80 15.75
N ASP A 36 -0.73 -13.80 15.24
CA ASP A 36 0.50 -13.62 14.49
C ASP A 36 0.33 -14.22 13.09
N MET A 37 0.76 -13.51 12.06
CA MET A 37 0.73 -14.00 10.67
C MET A 37 1.66 -15.22 10.45
N ASP A 38 2.59 -15.46 11.36
CA ASP A 38 3.45 -16.64 11.34
C ASP A 38 2.81 -17.87 12.03
N ASP A 39 1.66 -17.71 12.70
CA ASP A 39 0.94 -18.77 13.43
C ASP A 39 -0.48 -18.93 12.88
N VAL A 40 -0.66 -19.94 12.01
CA VAL A 40 -1.96 -20.28 11.41
C VAL A 40 -3.04 -20.53 12.46
N ALA A 41 -2.71 -21.19 13.58
CA ALA A 41 -3.71 -21.49 14.61
C ALA A 41 -4.21 -20.23 15.30
N SER A 42 -3.36 -19.22 15.49
CA SER A 42 -3.77 -17.92 16.02
C SER A 42 -4.66 -17.16 15.03
N LEU A 43 -4.34 -17.23 13.73
CA LEU A 43 -5.16 -16.62 12.67
C LEU A 43 -6.53 -17.30 12.55
N GLU A 44 -6.61 -18.64 12.64
CA GLU A 44 -7.88 -19.37 12.65
C GLU A 44 -8.78 -18.89 13.79
N LYS A 45 -8.23 -18.74 15.00
CA LYS A 45 -8.98 -18.18 16.15
C LYS A 45 -9.44 -16.76 15.88
N ALA A 46 -8.57 -15.92 15.29
CA ALA A 46 -8.90 -14.53 14.98
C ALA A 46 -10.00 -14.41 13.90
N PHE A 47 -10.04 -15.34 12.93
CA PHE A 47 -11.02 -15.33 11.84
C PHE A 47 -12.32 -16.07 12.20
N GLN A 48 -12.36 -16.85 13.27
CA GLN A 48 -13.53 -17.62 13.66
C GLN A 48 -14.78 -16.74 13.77
N GLY A 49 -15.83 -17.10 13.04
CA GLY A 49 -17.12 -16.39 13.03
C GLY A 49 -17.11 -15.04 12.30
N ALA A 50 -16.01 -14.63 11.70
CA ALA A 50 -15.98 -13.43 10.88
C ALA A 50 -16.62 -13.67 9.50
N TYR A 51 -17.26 -12.65 8.96
CA TYR A 51 -17.74 -12.64 7.57
C TYR A 51 -16.59 -12.59 6.58
N GLY A 52 -15.59 -11.75 6.84
CA GLY A 52 -14.46 -11.55 5.96
C GLY A 52 -13.25 -10.95 6.68
N ALA A 53 -12.15 -10.84 5.97
CA ALA A 53 -10.92 -10.27 6.48
C ALA A 53 -10.24 -9.36 5.44
N PHE A 54 -9.76 -8.19 5.89
CA PHE A 54 -8.78 -7.40 5.15
C PHE A 54 -7.39 -7.91 5.52
N CYS A 55 -6.75 -8.59 4.58
CA CYS A 55 -5.43 -9.21 4.75
C CYS A 55 -4.35 -8.32 4.13
N VAL A 56 -3.34 -7.98 4.91
CA VAL A 56 -2.18 -7.18 4.48
C VAL A 56 -0.93 -7.65 5.21
N THR A 57 0.15 -7.85 4.48
CA THR A 57 1.48 -8.13 5.00
C THR A 57 2.32 -6.86 5.03
N ASN A 58 3.38 -6.85 5.84
CA ASN A 58 4.29 -5.71 5.96
C ASN A 58 5.72 -6.12 5.56
N PHE A 59 6.02 -6.01 4.27
CA PHE A 59 7.34 -6.32 3.72
C PHE A 59 8.49 -5.57 4.44
N TRP A 60 8.26 -4.31 4.79
CA TRP A 60 9.28 -3.42 5.37
C TRP A 60 9.72 -3.81 6.78
N GLU A 61 8.99 -4.72 7.44
CA GLU A 61 9.39 -5.26 8.76
C GLU A 61 10.53 -6.27 8.64
N HIS A 62 10.62 -6.99 7.53
CA HIS A 62 11.55 -8.11 7.38
C HIS A 62 12.34 -8.10 6.05
N LEU A 63 11.96 -7.30 5.08
CA LEU A 63 12.59 -7.16 3.75
C LEU A 63 12.77 -8.50 3.00
N SER A 64 11.84 -9.44 3.19
CA SER A 64 11.89 -10.79 2.58
C SER A 64 10.59 -11.11 1.85
N PRO A 65 10.63 -11.24 0.51
CA PRO A 65 9.49 -11.71 -0.27
C PRO A 65 9.00 -13.10 0.17
N GLU A 66 9.93 -14.00 0.53
CA GLU A 66 9.60 -15.34 0.99
C GLU A 66 8.79 -15.31 2.31
N LYS A 67 9.18 -14.44 3.24
CA LYS A 67 8.44 -14.24 4.48
C LYS A 67 7.07 -13.69 4.21
N GLU A 68 6.96 -12.71 3.32
CA GLU A 68 5.69 -12.12 2.91
C GLU A 68 4.76 -13.16 2.29
N MET A 69 5.28 -13.98 1.38
CA MET A 69 4.55 -15.09 0.78
C MET A 69 4.11 -16.13 1.82
N ALA A 70 4.97 -16.48 2.77
CA ALA A 70 4.62 -17.42 3.84
C ALA A 70 3.48 -16.90 4.71
N GLN A 71 3.51 -15.62 5.08
CA GLN A 71 2.44 -14.97 5.84
C GLN A 71 1.12 -14.90 5.07
N ALA A 72 1.18 -14.61 3.76
CA ALA A 72 -0.01 -14.65 2.90
C ALA A 72 -0.60 -16.07 2.80
N ALA A 73 0.25 -17.10 2.67
CA ALA A 73 -0.17 -18.49 2.64
C ALA A 73 -0.88 -18.91 3.95
N ASN A 74 -0.36 -18.45 5.10
CA ASN A 74 -0.96 -18.69 6.41
C ASN A 74 -2.33 -18.03 6.54
N MET A 75 -2.47 -16.77 6.09
CA MET A 75 -3.76 -16.07 6.07
C MET A 75 -4.78 -16.75 5.15
N ALA A 76 -4.34 -17.20 3.96
CA ALA A 76 -5.20 -17.93 3.03
C ALA A 76 -5.65 -19.29 3.60
N GLU A 77 -4.76 -20.00 4.31
CA GLU A 77 -5.09 -21.25 5.00
C GLU A 77 -6.13 -21.03 6.09
N ALA A 78 -5.89 -20.06 6.97
CA ALA A 78 -6.83 -19.72 8.04
C ALA A 78 -8.18 -19.26 7.49
N ALA A 79 -8.19 -18.43 6.44
CA ALA A 79 -9.42 -17.97 5.78
C ALA A 79 -10.22 -19.13 5.21
N LYS A 80 -9.55 -20.11 4.57
CA LYS A 80 -10.20 -21.32 4.02
C LYS A 80 -10.79 -22.18 5.13
N LYS A 81 -10.02 -22.45 6.19
CA LYS A 81 -10.47 -23.32 7.30
C LYS A 81 -11.62 -22.74 8.08
N THR A 82 -11.65 -21.41 8.26
CA THR A 82 -12.72 -20.73 8.98
C THR A 82 -13.93 -20.38 8.12
N GLY A 83 -13.85 -20.62 6.81
CA GLY A 83 -14.96 -20.41 5.88
C GLY A 83 -15.29 -18.94 5.66
N LEU A 84 -14.29 -18.06 5.64
CA LEU A 84 -14.53 -16.64 5.32
C LEU A 84 -15.26 -16.50 3.98
N GLN A 85 -16.26 -15.65 3.95
CA GLN A 85 -17.10 -15.43 2.76
C GLN A 85 -16.52 -14.36 1.83
N HIS A 86 -15.61 -13.51 2.33
CA HIS A 86 -14.93 -12.49 1.53
C HIS A 86 -13.59 -12.11 2.16
N VAL A 87 -12.52 -12.28 1.43
CA VAL A 87 -11.19 -11.76 1.77
C VAL A 87 -10.85 -10.61 0.82
N ILE A 88 -10.37 -9.50 1.36
CA ILE A 88 -9.68 -8.48 0.59
C ILE A 88 -8.19 -8.66 0.86
N TRP A 89 -7.46 -9.11 -0.15
CA TRP A 89 -6.01 -9.24 -0.10
C TRP A 89 -5.36 -7.99 -0.67
N SER A 90 -4.61 -7.26 0.17
CA SER A 90 -3.81 -6.10 -0.26
C SER A 90 -2.57 -6.59 -0.99
N THR A 91 -2.61 -6.51 -2.30
CA THR A 91 -1.60 -7.02 -3.22
C THR A 91 -0.97 -5.91 -4.06
N LEU A 92 -0.04 -6.29 -4.91
CA LEU A 92 0.61 -5.45 -5.91
C LEU A 92 0.82 -6.27 -7.20
N ASP A 93 1.28 -5.61 -8.25
CA ASP A 93 1.58 -6.28 -9.52
C ASP A 93 2.83 -7.17 -9.37
N ASP A 94 2.86 -8.36 -9.97
CA ASP A 94 4.11 -9.08 -10.20
C ASP A 94 4.84 -8.40 -11.37
N THR A 95 5.86 -7.63 -11.07
CA THR A 95 6.54 -6.82 -12.07
C THR A 95 7.30 -7.65 -13.09
N ARG A 96 7.58 -8.93 -12.79
CA ARG A 96 8.25 -9.88 -13.68
C ARG A 96 7.40 -10.28 -14.89
N GLU A 97 6.08 -10.07 -14.83
CA GLU A 97 5.18 -10.25 -15.98
C GLU A 97 5.50 -9.27 -17.12
N LYS A 98 5.98 -8.05 -16.79
CA LYS A 98 6.34 -7.00 -17.75
C LYS A 98 7.85 -6.83 -17.91
N VAL A 99 8.61 -7.07 -16.87
CA VAL A 99 10.06 -6.99 -16.83
C VAL A 99 10.62 -8.35 -16.41
N PRO A 100 10.66 -9.34 -17.33
CA PRO A 100 11.18 -10.66 -17.01
C PRO A 100 12.63 -10.59 -16.52
N LEU A 101 13.11 -11.62 -15.82
CA LEU A 101 14.48 -11.62 -15.24
C LEU A 101 15.57 -11.44 -16.27
N SER A 102 15.32 -11.81 -17.53
CA SER A 102 16.23 -11.63 -18.67
C SER A 102 16.27 -10.19 -19.20
N ASP A 103 15.36 -9.31 -18.78
CA ASP A 103 15.33 -7.90 -19.20
C ASP A 103 16.28 -7.08 -18.31
N ASN A 104 17.32 -6.52 -18.92
CA ASN A 104 18.38 -5.80 -18.23
C ASN A 104 18.09 -4.28 -18.05
N ARG A 105 16.91 -3.78 -18.44
CA ARG A 105 16.52 -2.37 -18.18
C ARG A 105 16.49 -2.02 -16.70
N MET A 106 16.28 -3.01 -15.86
CA MET A 106 16.19 -2.92 -14.41
C MET A 106 17.00 -4.06 -13.77
N PRO A 107 17.83 -3.80 -12.77
CA PRO A 107 18.58 -4.86 -12.10
C PRO A 107 17.67 -5.91 -11.47
N THR A 108 18.13 -7.16 -11.51
CA THR A 108 17.48 -8.24 -10.75
C THR A 108 18.00 -8.20 -9.32
N LEU A 109 17.10 -8.15 -8.36
CA LEU A 109 17.42 -8.14 -6.94
C LEU A 109 17.18 -9.51 -6.32
N MET A 110 17.96 -9.87 -5.29
CA MET A 110 17.86 -11.16 -4.60
C MET A 110 17.78 -12.35 -5.60
N GLU A 111 18.50 -12.25 -6.72
CA GLU A 111 18.63 -13.25 -7.80
C GLU A 111 17.33 -13.56 -8.59
N LYS A 112 16.15 -13.19 -8.11
CA LYS A 112 14.86 -13.65 -8.69
C LYS A 112 13.71 -12.64 -8.66
N TYR A 113 13.96 -11.37 -8.24
CA TYR A 113 12.94 -10.34 -8.19
C TYR A 113 13.38 -9.11 -8.99
N LYS A 114 12.42 -8.43 -9.58
CA LYS A 114 12.62 -7.09 -10.14
C LYS A 114 12.26 -6.02 -9.12
N VAL A 115 11.10 -6.12 -8.49
CA VAL A 115 10.67 -5.27 -7.38
C VAL A 115 10.24 -6.20 -6.23
N PRO A 116 11.15 -6.55 -5.31
CA PRO A 116 10.91 -7.60 -4.30
C PRO A 116 9.59 -7.48 -3.55
N HIS A 117 9.24 -6.28 -3.04
CA HIS A 117 8.00 -6.09 -2.29
C HIS A 117 6.72 -6.16 -3.17
N PHE A 118 6.83 -5.89 -4.48
CA PHE A 118 5.75 -6.07 -5.45
C PHE A 118 5.62 -7.54 -5.84
N ASP A 119 6.71 -8.13 -6.29
CA ASP A 119 6.75 -9.49 -6.81
C ASP A 119 6.33 -10.50 -5.76
N GLY A 120 6.74 -10.30 -4.50
CA GLY A 120 6.33 -11.17 -3.39
C GLY A 120 4.83 -11.12 -3.12
N LYS A 121 4.20 -9.93 -3.18
CA LYS A 121 2.74 -9.80 -3.04
C LYS A 121 1.98 -10.36 -4.24
N GLY A 122 2.43 -10.02 -5.46
CA GLY A 122 1.81 -10.52 -6.69
C GLY A 122 1.87 -12.03 -6.79
N GLU A 123 3.03 -12.65 -6.49
CA GLU A 123 3.18 -14.10 -6.44
C GLU A 123 2.29 -14.74 -5.37
N ALA A 124 2.05 -14.06 -4.25
CA ALA A 124 1.21 -14.56 -3.16
C ALA A 124 -0.29 -14.62 -3.50
N ASP A 125 -0.75 -13.92 -4.55
CA ASP A 125 -2.14 -13.98 -5.02
C ASP A 125 -2.63 -15.43 -5.19
N ARG A 126 -1.75 -16.31 -5.66
CA ARG A 126 -2.06 -17.74 -5.90
C ARG A 126 -2.49 -18.49 -4.64
N TYR A 127 -2.00 -18.13 -3.45
CA TYR A 127 -2.35 -18.85 -2.24
C TYR A 127 -3.83 -18.74 -1.88
N PHE A 128 -4.44 -17.59 -2.22
CA PHE A 128 -5.87 -17.40 -2.04
C PHE A 128 -6.68 -18.07 -3.15
N SER A 129 -6.25 -17.93 -4.42
CA SER A 129 -6.95 -18.51 -5.56
C SER A 129 -6.91 -20.04 -5.55
N ASP A 130 -5.75 -20.65 -5.32
CA ASP A 130 -5.57 -22.11 -5.34
C ASP A 130 -6.37 -22.82 -4.23
N LYS A 131 -6.57 -22.13 -3.10
CA LYS A 131 -7.43 -22.62 -2.01
C LYS A 131 -8.91 -22.35 -2.24
N GLY A 132 -9.26 -21.61 -3.29
CA GLY A 132 -10.64 -21.22 -3.57
C GLY A 132 -11.22 -20.30 -2.47
N VAL A 133 -10.41 -19.45 -1.87
CA VAL A 133 -10.85 -18.42 -0.94
C VAL A 133 -11.56 -17.32 -1.73
N PRO A 134 -12.80 -16.92 -1.37
CA PRO A 134 -13.49 -15.82 -2.06
C PRO A 134 -12.74 -14.51 -1.87
N THR A 135 -11.94 -14.08 -2.85
CA THR A 135 -10.97 -13.01 -2.69
C THR A 135 -11.20 -11.87 -3.68
N THR A 136 -11.04 -10.64 -3.19
CA THR A 136 -10.80 -9.44 -4.00
C THR A 136 -9.33 -9.06 -3.86
N TRP A 137 -8.62 -8.90 -4.97
CA TRP A 137 -7.24 -8.44 -5.01
C TRP A 137 -7.20 -6.92 -5.08
N LEU A 138 -6.86 -6.28 -3.94
CA LEU A 138 -6.82 -4.82 -3.84
C LEU A 138 -5.39 -4.32 -4.12
N LEU A 139 -5.22 -3.66 -5.27
CA LEU A 139 -3.94 -3.06 -5.66
C LEU A 139 -3.94 -1.59 -5.23
N THR A 140 -3.09 -1.29 -4.27
CA THR A 140 -2.89 0.08 -3.79
C THR A 140 -1.89 0.85 -4.67
N SER A 141 -1.62 2.08 -4.33
CA SER A 141 -0.67 2.99 -4.97
C SER A 141 0.33 3.53 -3.96
N PHE A 142 1.17 4.49 -4.32
CA PHE A 142 2.10 5.13 -3.39
C PHE A 142 1.35 5.81 -2.24
N TYR A 143 1.76 5.55 -0.99
CA TYR A 143 1.12 6.20 0.16
C TYR A 143 1.76 7.55 0.44
N TRP A 144 0.98 8.64 0.40
CA TRP A 144 1.48 9.96 0.78
C TRP A 144 1.97 9.98 2.22
N ASP A 145 1.44 9.13 3.08
CA ASP A 145 1.87 8.94 4.47
C ASP A 145 3.34 8.51 4.59
N ASN A 146 3.95 7.97 3.52
CA ASN A 146 5.39 7.70 3.46
C ASN A 146 6.24 8.97 3.62
N MET A 147 5.69 10.14 3.31
CA MET A 147 6.35 11.42 3.54
C MET A 147 6.47 11.76 5.03
N ILE A 148 5.59 11.20 5.86
CA ILE A 148 5.60 11.39 7.32
C ILE A 148 6.48 10.33 8.00
N PHE A 149 6.27 9.06 7.63
CA PHE A 149 6.80 7.93 8.42
C PHE A 149 8.08 7.32 7.85
N PHE A 150 8.34 7.49 6.54
CA PHE A 150 9.46 6.85 5.84
C PHE A 150 10.44 7.84 5.22
N GLY A 151 10.37 9.12 5.61
CA GLY A 151 11.32 10.15 5.16
C GLY A 151 11.31 10.44 3.67
N MET A 152 10.18 10.15 2.97
CA MET A 152 10.02 10.38 1.53
C MET A 152 9.46 11.79 1.23
N GLY A 153 9.32 12.62 2.25
CA GLY A 153 8.93 14.04 2.13
C GLY A 153 10.08 14.92 1.63
N PRO A 154 9.81 16.22 1.44
CA PRO A 154 10.83 17.17 0.99
C PRO A 154 11.90 17.36 2.06
N LYS A 155 13.17 17.32 1.65
CA LYS A 155 14.34 17.51 2.52
C LYS A 155 15.12 18.73 2.13
N LYS A 156 15.83 19.34 3.09
CA LYS A 156 16.75 20.45 2.80
C LYS A 156 17.96 19.94 2.02
N GLY A 157 18.18 20.53 0.86
CA GLY A 157 19.42 20.38 0.10
C GLY A 157 20.58 21.19 0.72
N PRO A 158 21.80 21.03 0.17
CA PRO A 158 22.98 21.77 0.58
C PRO A 158 22.82 23.31 0.47
N ASP A 159 21.94 23.78 -0.41
CA ASP A 159 21.58 25.18 -0.60
C ASP A 159 20.50 25.69 0.38
N GLY A 160 20.05 24.84 1.29
CA GLY A 160 19.02 25.15 2.27
C GLY A 160 17.58 25.14 1.74
N LYS A 161 17.38 24.85 0.45
CA LYS A 161 16.04 24.75 -0.14
C LYS A 161 15.45 23.37 0.11
N LEU A 162 14.12 23.31 0.22
CA LEU A 162 13.41 22.05 0.28
C LEU A 162 13.30 21.43 -1.12
N ALA A 163 13.62 20.14 -1.22
CA ALA A 163 13.54 19.39 -2.45
C ALA A 163 12.79 18.07 -2.26
N LEU A 164 11.77 17.83 -3.08
CA LEU A 164 11.15 16.51 -3.25
C LEU A 164 11.98 15.75 -4.27
N THR A 165 12.68 14.70 -3.82
CA THR A 165 13.59 13.92 -4.67
C THR A 165 12.99 12.57 -5.03
N LEU A 166 12.61 12.39 -6.30
CA LEU A 166 12.04 11.16 -6.84
C LEU A 166 12.59 10.88 -8.23
N PRO A 167 12.76 9.60 -8.63
CA PRO A 167 13.23 9.23 -9.96
C PRO A 167 12.05 9.02 -10.93
N MET A 168 11.13 10.00 -11.02
CA MET A 168 9.93 9.89 -11.85
C MET A 168 9.98 10.75 -13.13
N GLY A 169 11.06 11.53 -13.34
CA GLY A 169 11.15 12.43 -14.49
C GLY A 169 9.90 13.33 -14.58
N ASP A 170 9.23 13.28 -15.72
CA ASP A 170 7.97 13.98 -16.01
C ASP A 170 6.73 13.08 -15.88
N LYS A 171 6.90 11.84 -15.43
CA LYS A 171 5.81 10.87 -15.30
C LYS A 171 5.01 11.08 -14.01
N LYS A 172 3.75 10.67 -14.05
CA LYS A 172 2.84 10.78 -12.92
C LYS A 172 3.12 9.69 -11.89
N LEU A 173 3.22 10.08 -10.64
CA LEU A 173 3.17 9.19 -9.50
C LEU A 173 1.72 9.02 -9.06
N THR A 174 1.26 7.79 -9.09
CA THR A 174 -0.06 7.41 -8.58
C THR A 174 -0.01 7.32 -7.07
N GLY A 175 -0.77 8.13 -6.35
CA GLY A 175 -0.70 8.19 -4.88
C GLY A 175 -2.06 8.27 -4.20
N MET A 176 -2.08 7.99 -2.90
CA MET A 176 -3.28 8.12 -2.07
C MET A 176 -2.96 8.27 -0.58
N ALA A 177 -3.94 8.77 0.18
CA ALA A 177 -3.91 8.74 1.64
C ALA A 177 -4.11 7.30 2.15
N ALA A 178 -3.31 6.84 3.11
CA ALA A 178 -3.43 5.49 3.66
C ALA A 178 -4.79 5.24 4.33
N GLU A 179 -5.39 6.26 4.95
CA GLU A 179 -6.73 6.14 5.56
C GLU A 179 -7.84 5.84 4.53
N ASP A 180 -7.69 6.27 3.29
CA ASP A 180 -8.69 6.06 2.25
C ASP A 180 -8.70 4.62 1.72
N ILE A 181 -7.62 3.86 1.90
CA ILE A 181 -7.57 2.42 1.60
C ILE A 181 -8.64 1.68 2.41
N GLY A 182 -8.72 1.97 3.71
CA GLY A 182 -9.72 1.36 4.59
C GLY A 182 -11.15 1.69 4.18
N LYS A 183 -11.44 2.92 3.73
CA LYS A 183 -12.76 3.33 3.25
C LYS A 183 -13.13 2.63 1.94
N CYS A 184 -12.18 2.49 1.01
CA CYS A 184 -12.37 1.70 -0.21
C CYS A 184 -12.64 0.23 0.11
N ALA A 185 -11.83 -0.39 0.99
CA ALA A 185 -12.02 -1.77 1.42
C ALA A 185 -13.39 -1.99 2.10
N TYR A 186 -13.83 -1.04 2.93
CA TYR A 186 -15.17 -1.07 3.53
C TYR A 186 -16.29 -1.08 2.48
N SER A 187 -16.19 -0.21 1.47
CA SER A 187 -17.15 -0.19 0.35
C SER A 187 -17.15 -1.51 -0.42
N ILE A 188 -15.98 -2.11 -0.65
CA ILE A 188 -15.84 -3.42 -1.29
C ILE A 188 -16.56 -4.49 -0.46
N PHE A 189 -16.40 -4.51 0.88
CA PHE A 189 -17.13 -5.44 1.74
C PHE A 189 -18.64 -5.22 1.69
N LYS A 190 -19.11 -3.98 1.68
CA LYS A 190 -20.57 -3.67 1.58
C LYS A 190 -21.17 -4.14 0.25
N ARG A 191 -20.42 -4.05 -0.84
CA ARG A 191 -20.84 -4.50 -2.18
C ARG A 191 -20.61 -6.01 -2.40
N GLY A 192 -19.83 -6.65 -1.54
CA GLY A 192 -19.71 -8.10 -1.42
C GLY A 192 -19.37 -8.82 -2.72
N LYS A 193 -20.30 -9.65 -3.20
CA LYS A 193 -20.10 -10.55 -4.35
C LYS A 193 -19.70 -9.84 -5.65
N GLU A 194 -19.95 -8.55 -5.76
CA GLU A 194 -19.58 -7.77 -6.95
C GLU A 194 -18.06 -7.79 -7.19
N PHE A 195 -17.26 -7.85 -6.13
CA PHE A 195 -15.80 -7.74 -6.20
C PHE A 195 -15.05 -9.04 -6.01
N ILE A 196 -15.70 -10.10 -5.54
CA ILE A 196 -15.05 -11.41 -5.41
C ILE A 196 -14.57 -11.89 -6.78
N GLY A 197 -13.30 -12.30 -6.86
CA GLY A 197 -12.64 -12.74 -8.10
C GLY A 197 -12.10 -11.60 -8.97
N LYS A 198 -12.12 -10.35 -8.49
CA LYS A 198 -11.64 -9.19 -9.27
C LYS A 198 -10.38 -8.58 -8.69
N LYS A 199 -9.52 -8.08 -9.57
CA LYS A 199 -8.46 -7.12 -9.24
C LYS A 199 -9.06 -5.71 -9.22
N VAL A 200 -8.79 -4.96 -8.15
CA VAL A 200 -9.33 -3.62 -7.91
C VAL A 200 -8.17 -2.69 -7.60
N GLY A 201 -7.83 -1.81 -8.53
CA GLY A 201 -6.82 -0.79 -8.33
C GLY A 201 -7.43 0.50 -7.77
N ILE A 202 -6.78 1.10 -6.79
CA ILE A 202 -7.23 2.34 -6.16
C ILE A 202 -6.13 3.40 -6.09
N ALA A 203 -6.52 4.66 -6.27
CA ALA A 203 -5.67 5.84 -6.15
C ALA A 203 -6.49 7.05 -5.70
N GLY A 204 -5.82 8.00 -5.04
CA GLY A 204 -6.37 9.32 -4.72
C GLY A 204 -6.16 10.32 -5.85
N GLU A 205 -4.95 10.33 -6.42
CA GLU A 205 -4.58 11.24 -7.49
C GLU A 205 -3.34 10.75 -8.25
N HIS A 206 -3.14 11.28 -9.48
CA HIS A 206 -1.97 11.03 -10.33
C HIS A 206 -1.26 12.36 -10.60
N LEU A 207 -0.12 12.60 -9.95
CA LEU A 207 0.63 13.85 -10.05
C LEU A 207 2.08 13.62 -10.50
N THR A 208 2.59 14.51 -11.32
CA THR A 208 4.03 14.61 -11.57
C THR A 208 4.76 15.10 -10.31
N GLY A 209 6.06 14.83 -10.21
CA GLY A 209 6.86 15.36 -9.10
C GLY A 209 6.84 16.88 -9.02
N SER A 210 6.76 17.57 -10.18
CA SER A 210 6.65 19.03 -10.24
C SER A 210 5.31 19.55 -9.69
N GLU A 211 4.19 18.88 -10.02
CA GLU A 211 2.87 19.22 -9.47
C GLU A 211 2.83 19.00 -7.96
N MET A 212 3.37 17.87 -7.48
CA MET A 212 3.49 17.59 -6.04
C MET A 212 4.32 18.65 -5.31
N ALA A 213 5.46 19.07 -5.87
CA ALA A 213 6.30 20.11 -5.29
C ALA A 213 5.59 21.47 -5.24
N ALA A 214 4.79 21.78 -6.27
CA ALA A 214 4.00 23.02 -6.30
C ALA A 214 2.92 23.02 -5.21
N GLU A 215 2.18 21.92 -5.04
CA GLU A 215 1.18 21.80 -3.97
C GLU A 215 1.82 21.83 -2.57
N MET A 216 2.97 21.17 -2.39
CA MET A 216 3.73 21.26 -1.15
C MET A 216 4.19 22.70 -0.86
N THR A 217 4.65 23.44 -1.88
CA THR A 217 5.02 24.85 -1.73
C THR A 217 3.86 25.67 -1.19
N LYS A 218 2.68 25.48 -1.76
CA LYS A 218 1.45 26.14 -1.32
C LYS A 218 1.07 25.77 0.13
N ALA A 219 1.07 24.48 0.44
CA ALA A 219 0.65 23.98 1.75
C ALA A 219 1.62 24.32 2.88
N LEU A 220 2.93 24.23 2.62
CA LEU A 220 3.99 24.49 3.62
C LEU A 220 4.34 25.98 3.74
N GLY A 221 3.92 26.82 2.79
CA GLY A 221 4.30 28.24 2.75
C GLY A 221 5.80 28.48 2.53
N LYS A 222 6.52 27.48 2.02
CA LYS A 222 7.96 27.50 1.74
C LYS A 222 8.21 26.90 0.36
N PRO A 223 9.13 27.44 -0.44
CA PRO A 223 9.47 26.86 -1.73
C PRO A 223 9.94 25.40 -1.60
N VAL A 224 9.31 24.52 -2.33
CA VAL A 224 9.72 23.14 -2.54
C VAL A 224 10.00 22.95 -4.02
N VAL A 225 11.18 22.46 -4.35
CA VAL A 225 11.55 22.15 -5.74
C VAL A 225 11.46 20.65 -5.99
N TYR A 226 11.11 20.27 -7.20
CA TYR A 226 11.22 18.87 -7.62
C TYR A 226 12.64 18.60 -8.10
N ASN A 227 13.28 17.61 -7.51
CA ASN A 227 14.60 17.12 -7.88
C ASN A 227 14.45 15.74 -8.53
N ALA A 228 14.34 15.73 -9.85
CA ALA A 228 14.34 14.50 -10.63
C ALA A 228 15.75 13.90 -10.66
N VAL A 229 15.89 12.70 -10.13
CA VAL A 229 17.16 11.95 -10.17
C VAL A 229 17.03 10.74 -11.11
N SER A 230 18.16 10.15 -11.53
CA SER A 230 18.10 8.89 -12.27
C SER A 230 17.72 7.73 -11.34
N PHE A 231 17.26 6.63 -11.93
CA PHE A 231 16.94 5.40 -11.18
C PHE A 231 18.18 4.85 -10.47
N GLU A 232 19.36 4.91 -11.13
CA GLU A 232 20.64 4.48 -10.57
C GLU A 232 21.04 5.32 -9.35
N ALA A 233 20.89 6.64 -9.44
CA ALA A 233 21.17 7.53 -8.32
C ALA A 233 20.27 7.22 -7.13
N TYR A 234 18.97 6.97 -7.37
CA TYR A 234 18.03 6.64 -6.31
C TYR A 234 18.36 5.29 -5.64
N ARG A 235 18.65 4.25 -6.44
CA ARG A 235 19.14 2.96 -5.93
C ARG A 235 20.39 3.09 -5.09
N GLY A 236 21.26 4.05 -5.42
CA GLY A 236 22.52 4.34 -4.71
C GLY A 236 22.40 5.16 -3.42
N PHE A 237 21.21 5.56 -2.97
CA PHE A 237 21.04 6.38 -1.76
C PHE A 237 21.41 5.67 -0.43
N GLY A 238 21.58 4.34 -0.45
CA GLY A 238 22.15 3.57 0.67
C GLY A 238 21.25 3.37 1.89
N PHE A 239 19.98 3.80 1.85
CA PHE A 239 19.03 3.42 2.89
C PHE A 239 18.46 2.01 2.65
N PRO A 240 18.01 1.28 3.68
CA PRO A 240 17.45 -0.06 3.51
C PRO A 240 16.26 -0.07 2.55
N GLY A 241 16.34 -0.87 1.48
CA GLY A 241 15.31 -0.96 0.43
C GLY A 241 15.43 0.08 -0.69
N ALA A 242 16.51 0.88 -0.76
CA ALA A 242 16.71 1.87 -1.82
C ALA A 242 16.72 1.23 -3.23
N GLU A 243 17.30 0.05 -3.38
CA GLU A 243 17.32 -0.67 -4.66
C GLU A 243 15.91 -1.11 -5.08
N ASP A 244 15.15 -1.69 -4.14
CA ASP A 244 13.76 -2.10 -4.34
C ASP A 244 12.88 -0.90 -4.75
N LEU A 245 12.95 0.19 -3.98
CA LEU A 245 12.19 1.41 -4.30
C LEU A 245 12.64 2.07 -5.61
N GLY A 246 13.93 2.06 -5.92
CA GLY A 246 14.44 2.55 -7.20
C GLY A 246 13.90 1.75 -8.38
N ASN A 247 13.80 0.43 -8.25
CA ASN A 247 13.17 -0.44 -9.23
C ASN A 247 11.65 -0.20 -9.32
N MET A 248 10.98 -0.02 -8.18
CA MET A 248 9.55 0.33 -8.13
C MET A 248 9.25 1.62 -8.89
N PHE A 249 10.02 2.68 -8.65
CA PHE A 249 9.83 3.94 -9.36
C PHE A 249 10.13 3.81 -10.85
N GLN A 250 11.14 3.02 -11.22
CA GLN A 250 11.41 2.73 -12.64
C GLN A 250 10.23 1.99 -13.27
N TYR A 251 9.64 1.01 -12.58
CA TYR A 251 8.44 0.32 -13.05
C TYR A 251 7.26 1.29 -13.24
N TYR A 252 7.01 2.20 -12.28
CA TYR A 252 5.99 3.23 -12.40
C TYR A 252 6.24 4.18 -13.58
N HIS A 253 7.49 4.51 -13.84
CA HIS A 253 7.88 5.39 -14.94
C HIS A 253 7.71 4.68 -16.31
N ASP A 254 8.26 3.48 -16.45
CA ASP A 254 8.32 2.76 -17.72
C ASP A 254 6.92 2.25 -18.17
N PHE A 255 6.05 1.95 -17.22
CA PHE A 255 4.68 1.45 -17.47
C PHE A 255 3.62 2.44 -16.98
N ASN A 256 3.92 3.73 -17.03
CA ASN A 256 3.13 4.78 -16.37
C ASN A 256 1.66 4.80 -16.78
N ASP A 257 1.38 4.76 -18.07
CA ASP A 257 0.00 4.83 -18.58
C ASP A 257 -0.85 3.66 -18.11
N GLU A 258 -0.29 2.45 -18.11
CA GLU A 258 -0.98 1.26 -17.64
C GLU A 258 -1.14 1.25 -16.11
N PHE A 259 -0.11 1.68 -15.38
CA PHE A 259 -0.14 1.74 -13.92
C PHE A 259 -1.18 2.76 -13.42
N CYS A 260 -1.21 3.95 -14.02
CA CYS A 260 -2.22 4.97 -13.76
C CYS A 260 -3.62 4.47 -14.20
N GLY A 261 -3.74 3.90 -15.40
CA GLY A 261 -5.01 3.42 -15.94
C GLY A 261 -5.64 2.28 -15.14
N SER A 262 -4.82 1.42 -14.53
CA SER A 262 -5.29 0.33 -13.65
C SER A 262 -5.74 0.81 -12.27
N ARG A 263 -5.50 2.07 -11.91
CA ARG A 263 -5.84 2.70 -10.63
C ARG A 263 -6.67 3.96 -10.88
N ASP A 264 -7.87 3.74 -11.41
CA ASP A 264 -8.79 4.79 -11.83
C ASP A 264 -9.32 5.60 -10.64
N ILE A 265 -9.13 6.93 -10.69
CA ILE A 265 -9.52 7.86 -9.62
C ILE A 265 -11.05 7.98 -9.52
N ALA A 266 -11.76 8.00 -10.64
CA ALA A 266 -13.21 8.10 -10.62
C ALA A 266 -13.84 6.84 -10.02
N PHE A 267 -13.29 5.66 -10.32
CA PHE A 267 -13.69 4.42 -9.70
C PHE A 267 -13.36 4.41 -8.19
N SER A 268 -12.17 4.86 -7.80
CA SER A 268 -11.78 4.98 -6.39
C SER A 268 -12.73 5.91 -5.63
N ARG A 269 -13.14 7.03 -6.24
CA ARG A 269 -14.13 7.97 -5.69
C ARG A 269 -15.53 7.37 -5.60
N ASN A 270 -15.90 6.48 -6.51
CA ASN A 270 -17.16 5.72 -6.41
C ASN A 270 -17.14 4.75 -5.21
N LEU A 271 -15.98 4.17 -4.87
CA LEU A 271 -15.81 3.37 -3.65
C LEU A 271 -15.80 4.24 -2.39
N ASN A 272 -15.13 5.40 -2.45
CA ASN A 272 -14.99 6.33 -1.33
C ASN A 272 -15.33 7.76 -1.79
N PRO A 273 -16.60 8.21 -1.62
CA PRO A 273 -17.00 9.57 -2.00
C PRO A 273 -16.21 10.69 -1.31
N SER A 274 -15.60 10.40 -0.14
CA SER A 274 -14.72 11.32 0.60
C SER A 274 -13.24 11.15 0.27
N LEU A 275 -12.91 10.54 -0.89
CA LEU A 275 -11.53 10.31 -1.33
C LEU A 275 -10.75 11.62 -1.38
N GLN A 276 -9.62 11.65 -0.68
CA GLN A 276 -8.75 12.80 -0.66
C GLN A 276 -7.94 12.87 -1.96
N ASN A 277 -7.75 14.08 -2.46
CA ASN A 277 -6.66 14.43 -3.36
C ASN A 277 -5.42 14.83 -2.53
N PHE A 278 -4.30 15.10 -3.19
CA PHE A 278 -3.06 15.42 -2.50
C PHE A 278 -3.12 16.73 -1.72
N GLU A 279 -3.78 17.76 -2.27
CA GLU A 279 -4.00 19.05 -1.59
C GLU A 279 -4.75 18.83 -0.26
N ALA A 280 -5.86 18.12 -0.28
CA ALA A 280 -6.65 17.84 0.93
C ALA A 280 -5.89 17.01 1.97
N TRP A 281 -5.06 16.06 1.52
CA TRP A 281 -4.18 15.30 2.41
C TRP A 281 -3.10 16.21 3.03
N LEU A 282 -2.49 17.09 2.25
CA LEU A 282 -1.50 18.05 2.73
C LEU A 282 -2.09 19.00 3.78
N GLU A 283 -3.29 19.52 3.56
CA GLU A 283 -3.95 20.41 4.53
C GLU A 283 -4.05 19.77 5.91
N LYS A 284 -4.35 18.47 5.97
CA LYS A 284 -4.47 17.73 7.23
C LYS A 284 -3.12 17.34 7.85
N ASN A 285 -2.09 17.16 7.03
CA ASN A 285 -0.89 16.43 7.43
C ASN A 285 0.41 17.24 7.32
N LYS A 286 0.39 18.44 6.74
CA LYS A 286 1.59 19.27 6.49
C LYS A 286 2.48 19.47 7.71
N ASP A 287 1.87 19.67 8.88
CA ASP A 287 2.60 19.89 10.15
C ASP A 287 3.24 18.61 10.71
N ARG A 288 2.92 17.46 10.12
CA ARG A 288 3.47 16.14 10.49
C ARG A 288 4.63 15.72 9.59
N ILE A 289 4.86 16.43 8.46
CA ILE A 289 5.93 16.10 7.51
C ILE A 289 7.25 16.64 8.07
N PRO A 290 8.26 15.77 8.32
CA PRO A 290 9.58 16.22 8.74
C PRO A 290 10.25 17.03 7.61
N LEU A 291 10.78 18.21 7.94
CA LEU A 291 11.41 19.15 6.99
C LEU A 291 12.92 19.34 7.29
N GLU A 292 13.58 18.31 7.82
CA GLU A 292 15.00 18.33 8.20
C GLU A 292 15.93 17.95 7.07
#